data_dc3a97ab8c0dea32291c719e94c58c59
#
_entry.id   dc3a97ab8c0dea32291c719e94c58c59
#
_cell.length_a   1.000
_cell.length_b   1.000
_cell.length_c   1.000
_cell.angle_alpha   90.00
_cell.angle_beta   90.00
_cell.angle_gamma   90.00
#
_symmetry.space_group_name_H-M   'P 1'
#
loop_
_entity.id
_entity.type
_entity.pdbx_description
1 polymer ?
#
loop_
_entity_poly.entity_id
_entity_poly.type
_entity_poly.pdbx_seq_one_letter_code
_entity_poly.pdbx_strand_id
1 'polypeptide(L)'
;MYMTAKSATSGDREFLAGYDAGRFERPSVAVDVVVLTVAAGRLQCLLARRSGPPQRGWWALPGGFVGLGESLDQAARRVLEAKGGLRSTYLEQLYTFGDTGRDPRTRVISVAYMALVDAERIAAALHESAGEVALATLVVPWAGERGGPVIARAGEDALPLAFDHAGILGVAVKRMRGKLGYAPVGYELLPRHFTLRQLQDIHEAILGRSLNKDSFRRRMLGAGQLRATGRREMNVAYRPAELYRFVKTSARRGDKENEDG
;
A
#
# COMPACT_ATOMS: atom_id res chain seq x y z
N MET A 1 5.42 10.49 24.07
CA MET A 1 6.17 11.69 24.52
C MET A 1 7.61 11.26 24.68
N TYR A 2 8.49 11.61 23.75
CA TYR A 2 9.91 11.25 23.84
C TYR A 2 10.57 12.17 24.88
N MET A 3 11.33 11.58 25.82
CA MET A 3 12.18 12.35 26.72
C MET A 3 13.22 13.13 25.90
N THR A 4 13.13 14.44 25.90
CA THR A 4 14.19 15.30 25.34
C THR A 4 15.35 15.37 26.33
N ALA A 5 16.58 15.61 25.84
CA ALA A 5 17.78 15.74 26.71
C ALA A 5 17.63 16.77 27.87
N LYS A 6 16.63 17.66 27.78
CA LYS A 6 16.29 18.66 28.81
C LYS A 6 15.48 18.11 30.00
N SER A 7 14.86 16.91 29.86
CA SER A 7 14.05 16.30 30.94
C SER A 7 14.73 15.11 31.64
N ALA A 8 15.97 14.78 31.27
CA ALA A 8 16.72 13.68 31.86
C ALA A 8 17.21 14.03 33.27
N THR A 9 16.97 13.16 34.24
CA THR A 9 17.51 13.29 35.61
C THR A 9 19.03 13.12 35.61
N SER A 10 19.68 13.43 36.73
CA SER A 10 21.12 13.18 36.90
C SER A 10 21.47 11.70 36.70
N GLY A 11 20.66 10.78 37.24
CA GLY A 11 20.84 9.33 37.09
C GLY A 11 20.68 8.84 35.68
N ASP A 12 19.72 9.43 34.92
CA ASP A 12 19.54 9.07 33.48
C ASP A 12 20.77 9.47 32.66
N ARG A 13 21.35 10.64 32.95
CA ARG A 13 22.56 11.11 32.25
C ARG A 13 23.76 10.23 32.53
N GLU A 14 23.97 9.84 33.79
CA GLU A 14 25.05 8.94 34.19
C GLU A 14 24.88 7.56 33.55
N PHE A 15 23.66 6.98 33.57
CA PHE A 15 23.35 5.72 32.91
C PHE A 15 23.62 5.81 31.41
N LEU A 16 23.13 6.83 30.71
CA LEU A 16 23.31 7.00 29.28
C LEU A 16 24.77 7.21 28.88
N ALA A 17 25.58 7.87 29.72
CA ALA A 17 27.00 8.06 29.49
C ALA A 17 27.81 6.75 29.57
N GLY A 18 27.36 5.81 30.40
CA GLY A 18 27.95 4.46 30.53
C GLY A 18 27.29 3.37 29.62
N TYR A 19 26.23 3.69 28.93
CA TYR A 19 25.48 2.70 28.15
C TYR A 19 26.19 2.34 26.84
N ASP A 20 26.73 1.12 26.79
CA ASP A 20 27.28 0.56 25.58
C ASP A 20 26.25 -0.27 24.82
N ALA A 21 25.66 0.34 23.83
CA ALA A 21 24.69 -0.32 22.95
C ALA A 21 25.32 -1.42 22.07
N GLY A 22 26.65 -1.46 21.89
CA GLY A 22 27.37 -2.51 21.13
C GLY A 22 27.41 -3.86 21.82
N ARG A 23 27.08 -3.93 23.11
CA ARG A 23 26.98 -5.18 23.89
C ARG A 23 25.81 -6.08 23.49
N PHE A 24 24.89 -5.56 22.67
CA PHE A 24 23.71 -6.30 22.22
C PHE A 24 23.76 -6.52 20.72
N GLU A 25 23.54 -7.76 20.29
CA GLU A 25 23.32 -8.05 18.89
C GLU A 25 22.06 -7.34 18.38
N ARG A 26 22.15 -6.72 17.21
CA ARG A 26 21.05 -5.93 16.64
C ARG A 26 20.70 -6.42 15.25
N PRO A 27 19.41 -6.70 14.98
CA PRO A 27 18.97 -6.95 13.62
C PRO A 27 19.06 -5.68 12.79
N SER A 28 19.33 -5.84 11.50
CA SER A 28 19.10 -4.76 10.54
C SER A 28 17.61 -4.51 10.35
N VAL A 29 17.20 -3.26 10.23
CA VAL A 29 15.82 -2.89 9.94
C VAL A 29 15.70 -2.45 8.48
N ALA A 30 14.74 -3.00 7.77
CA ALA A 30 14.42 -2.64 6.40
C ALA A 30 12.96 -2.21 6.28
N VAL A 31 12.63 -1.54 5.21
CA VAL A 31 11.24 -1.31 4.77
C VAL A 31 11.03 -1.96 3.41
N ASP A 32 9.87 -2.56 3.20
CA ASP A 32 9.38 -3.04 1.91
C ASP A 32 8.04 -2.37 1.60
N VAL A 33 7.89 -1.78 0.41
CA VAL A 33 6.68 -1.04 0.03
C VAL A 33 5.90 -1.80 -1.02
N VAL A 34 4.72 -2.29 -0.65
CA VAL A 34 3.76 -2.93 -1.55
C VAL A 34 2.98 -1.83 -2.27
N VAL A 35 3.36 -1.52 -3.50
CA VAL A 35 2.67 -0.52 -4.34
C VAL A 35 1.62 -1.23 -5.18
N LEU A 36 0.36 -1.01 -4.88
CA LEU A 36 -0.78 -1.66 -5.54
C LEU A 36 -1.53 -0.68 -6.43
N THR A 37 -2.01 -1.20 -7.56
CA THR A 37 -2.94 -0.53 -8.47
C THR A 37 -3.94 -1.53 -9.04
N VAL A 38 -4.98 -1.00 -9.69
CA VAL A 38 -5.87 -1.80 -10.54
C VAL A 38 -5.83 -1.24 -11.95
N ALA A 39 -5.36 -2.04 -12.89
CA ALA A 39 -5.35 -1.70 -14.31
C ALA A 39 -5.89 -2.86 -15.14
N ALA A 40 -6.63 -2.57 -16.19
CA ALA A 40 -7.30 -3.55 -17.05
C ALA A 40 -8.13 -4.59 -16.25
N GLY A 41 -8.81 -4.15 -15.18
CA GLY A 41 -9.64 -5.00 -14.32
C GLY A 41 -8.85 -6.01 -13.46
N ARG A 42 -7.54 -5.85 -13.31
CA ARG A 42 -6.67 -6.75 -12.56
C ARG A 42 -5.93 -6.01 -11.45
N LEU A 43 -5.82 -6.64 -10.30
CA LEU A 43 -4.96 -6.15 -9.21
C LEU A 43 -3.50 -6.38 -9.60
N GLN A 44 -2.71 -5.32 -9.54
CA GLN A 44 -1.30 -5.33 -9.96
C GLN A 44 -0.42 -4.70 -8.88
N CYS A 45 0.85 -5.08 -8.89
CA CYS A 45 1.88 -4.57 -7.99
C CYS A 45 3.11 -4.11 -8.77
N LEU A 46 3.68 -2.98 -8.36
CA LEU A 46 4.98 -2.53 -8.84
C LEU A 46 6.10 -3.37 -8.22
N LEU A 47 6.95 -3.94 -9.05
CA LEU A 47 8.12 -4.71 -8.65
C LEU A 47 9.38 -4.13 -9.27
N ALA A 48 10.50 -4.22 -8.56
CA ALA A 48 11.82 -3.84 -9.04
C ALA A 48 12.66 -5.09 -9.29
N ARG A 49 13.42 -5.11 -10.38
CA ARG A 49 14.36 -6.21 -10.68
C ARG A 49 15.65 -6.03 -9.89
N ARG A 50 16.07 -7.06 -9.21
CA ARG A 50 17.29 -7.03 -8.41
C ARG A 50 18.54 -7.04 -9.29
N SER A 51 19.40 -6.04 -9.14
CA SER A 51 20.67 -5.92 -9.88
C SER A 51 21.82 -6.71 -9.25
N GLY A 52 21.72 -7.03 -7.93
CA GLY A 52 22.79 -7.68 -7.17
C GLY A 52 22.37 -8.91 -6.39
N PRO A 53 23.35 -9.68 -5.86
CA PRO A 53 23.12 -10.81 -4.97
C PRO A 53 22.51 -10.36 -3.60
N PRO A 54 21.88 -11.29 -2.87
CA PRO A 54 21.41 -12.60 -3.31
C PRO A 54 20.25 -12.46 -4.31
N GLN A 55 19.92 -13.52 -5.04
CA GLN A 55 18.78 -13.58 -5.96
C GLN A 55 18.80 -12.49 -7.06
N ARG A 56 19.96 -12.25 -7.69
CA ARG A 56 20.10 -11.36 -8.84
C ARG A 56 19.12 -11.75 -9.95
N GLY A 57 18.45 -10.77 -10.55
CA GLY A 57 17.47 -10.98 -11.63
C GLY A 57 16.06 -11.32 -11.15
N TRP A 58 15.88 -11.66 -9.87
CA TRP A 58 14.57 -11.88 -9.28
C TRP A 58 13.86 -10.55 -9.05
N TRP A 59 12.53 -10.62 -8.93
CA TRP A 59 11.70 -9.45 -8.71
C TRP A 59 11.43 -9.24 -7.22
N ALA A 60 11.51 -8.01 -6.79
CA ALA A 60 11.37 -7.62 -5.40
C ALA A 60 10.41 -6.46 -5.23
N LEU A 61 9.81 -6.34 -4.07
CA LEU A 61 9.16 -5.10 -3.66
C LEU A 61 10.18 -3.95 -3.63
N PRO A 62 9.81 -2.72 -3.99
CA PRO A 62 10.60 -1.56 -3.64
C PRO A 62 10.92 -1.59 -2.15
N GLY A 63 12.20 -1.66 -1.79
CA GLY A 63 12.63 -1.81 -0.40
C GLY A 63 14.05 -1.30 -0.19
N GLY A 64 14.43 -1.18 1.09
CA GLY A 64 15.76 -0.75 1.49
C GLY A 64 15.93 -0.72 3.00
N PHE A 65 17.18 -0.69 3.44
CA PHE A 65 17.49 -0.53 4.87
C PHE A 65 17.13 0.86 5.37
N VAL A 66 16.72 0.91 6.63
CA VAL A 66 16.41 2.15 7.34
C VAL A 66 17.71 2.78 7.82
N GLY A 67 17.92 4.04 7.48
CA GLY A 67 19.07 4.82 7.93
C GLY A 67 18.93 5.23 9.40
N LEU A 68 20.06 5.44 10.07
CA LEU A 68 20.07 5.82 11.50
C LEU A 68 19.40 7.18 11.79
N GLY A 69 19.36 8.08 10.80
CA GLY A 69 18.79 9.42 10.93
C GLY A 69 17.38 9.59 10.39
N GLU A 70 16.68 8.50 10.01
CA GLU A 70 15.34 8.58 9.44
C GLU A 70 14.34 7.72 10.20
N SER A 71 13.07 8.14 10.23
CA SER A 71 11.98 7.32 10.71
C SER A 71 11.58 6.25 9.70
N LEU A 72 10.80 5.22 10.13
CA LEU A 72 10.27 4.19 9.23
C LEU A 72 9.44 4.79 8.10
N ASP A 73 8.61 5.79 8.39
CA ASP A 73 7.78 6.48 7.38
C ASP A 73 8.64 7.27 6.38
N GLN A 74 9.73 7.90 6.85
CA GLN A 74 10.68 8.59 5.96
C GLN A 74 11.40 7.60 5.06
N ALA A 75 11.86 6.46 5.60
CA ALA A 75 12.48 5.39 4.81
C ALA A 75 11.52 4.84 3.74
N ALA A 76 10.26 4.56 4.10
CA ALA A 76 9.26 4.06 3.17
C ALA A 76 8.96 5.07 2.05
N ARG A 77 8.83 6.37 2.37
CA ARG A 77 8.65 7.43 1.36
C ARG A 77 9.86 7.58 0.45
N ARG A 78 11.07 7.57 1.00
CA ARG A 78 12.32 7.62 0.22
C ARG A 78 12.42 6.45 -0.76
N VAL A 79 12.11 5.24 -0.30
CA VAL A 79 12.11 4.04 -1.15
C VAL A 79 11.06 4.13 -2.26
N LEU A 80 9.85 4.59 -1.93
CA LEU A 80 8.76 4.76 -2.89
C LEU A 80 9.12 5.78 -3.97
N GLU A 81 9.73 6.90 -3.60
CA GLU A 81 10.20 7.92 -4.53
C GLU A 81 11.38 7.42 -5.37
N ALA A 82 12.41 6.86 -4.74
CA ALA A 82 13.63 6.46 -5.42
C ALA A 82 13.45 5.28 -6.40
N LYS A 83 12.57 4.35 -6.09
CA LYS A 83 12.36 3.12 -6.89
C LYS A 83 11.06 3.10 -7.66
N GLY A 84 10.10 3.91 -7.29
CA GLY A 84 8.79 3.97 -7.93
C GLY A 84 8.47 5.32 -8.57
N GLY A 85 9.30 6.36 -8.41
CA GLY A 85 8.99 7.72 -8.90
C GLY A 85 7.73 8.33 -8.27
N LEU A 86 7.21 7.75 -7.20
CA LEU A 86 5.87 8.05 -6.67
C LEU A 86 5.97 8.94 -5.42
N ARG A 87 5.47 10.17 -5.54
CA ARG A 87 5.35 11.14 -4.43
C ARG A 87 3.89 11.30 -3.99
N SER A 88 3.69 11.79 -2.77
CA SER A 88 2.35 12.16 -2.24
C SER A 88 1.28 11.09 -2.43
N THR A 89 1.61 9.85 -2.08
CA THR A 89 0.76 8.68 -2.25
C THR A 89 0.22 8.24 -0.88
N TYR A 90 -0.97 7.62 -0.88
CA TYR A 90 -1.46 6.91 0.30
C TYR A 90 -0.44 5.88 0.74
N LEU A 91 -0.04 5.93 1.98
CA LEU A 91 0.95 5.04 2.57
C LEU A 91 0.51 4.67 3.99
N GLU A 92 0.40 3.39 4.26
CA GLU A 92 0.14 2.88 5.61
C GLU A 92 1.07 1.72 5.95
N GLN A 93 1.45 1.62 7.23
CA GLN A 93 2.17 0.46 7.71
C GLN A 93 1.27 -0.78 7.64
N LEU A 94 1.77 -1.83 7.00
CA LEU A 94 1.03 -3.06 6.77
C LEU A 94 1.23 -4.07 7.90
N TYR A 95 2.46 -4.53 8.06
CA TYR A 95 2.86 -5.56 9.03
C TYR A 95 4.39 -5.60 9.18
N THR A 96 4.87 -6.22 10.25
CA THR A 96 6.30 -6.44 10.48
C THR A 96 6.66 -7.90 10.27
N PHE A 97 7.62 -8.16 9.37
CA PHE A 97 8.09 -9.48 9.01
C PHE A 97 9.45 -9.73 9.65
N GLY A 98 9.49 -10.69 10.55
CA GLY A 98 10.68 -10.95 11.38
C GLY A 98 11.07 -12.43 11.45
N ASP A 99 10.77 -13.24 10.44
CA ASP A 99 11.26 -14.63 10.36
C ASP A 99 12.79 -14.63 10.31
N THR A 100 13.42 -15.57 11.03
CA THR A 100 14.88 -15.63 11.13
C THR A 100 15.56 -16.00 9.84
N GLY A 101 14.89 -16.75 8.99
CA GLY A 101 15.40 -17.20 7.68
C GLY A 101 15.02 -16.34 6.50
N ARG A 102 14.34 -15.18 6.71
CA ARG A 102 13.82 -14.37 5.62
C ARG A 102 14.89 -13.76 4.69
N ASP A 103 16.07 -13.47 5.22
CA ASP A 103 17.20 -12.93 4.47
C ASP A 103 18.47 -13.74 4.79
N PRO A 104 19.13 -14.34 3.76
CA PRO A 104 20.31 -15.19 4.00
C PRO A 104 21.56 -14.42 4.38
N ARG A 105 21.59 -13.09 4.27
CA ARG A 105 22.77 -12.27 4.55
C ARG A 105 22.99 -12.04 6.04
N THR A 106 21.91 -11.74 6.76
CA THR A 106 21.93 -11.39 8.18
C THR A 106 20.53 -11.40 8.77
N ARG A 107 20.42 -11.25 10.09
CA ARG A 107 19.14 -11.03 10.76
C ARG A 107 18.52 -9.71 10.31
N VAL A 108 17.44 -9.77 9.54
CA VAL A 108 16.70 -8.59 9.05
C VAL A 108 15.27 -8.64 9.57
N ILE A 109 14.78 -7.51 10.07
CA ILE A 109 13.36 -7.25 10.32
C ILE A 109 12.88 -6.28 9.26
N SER A 110 11.85 -6.63 8.51
CA SER A 110 11.24 -5.71 7.55
C SER A 110 9.90 -5.20 8.03
N VAL A 111 9.76 -3.89 8.04
CA VAL A 111 8.48 -3.20 8.24
C VAL A 111 7.87 -2.93 6.87
N ALA A 112 6.85 -3.71 6.53
CA ALA A 112 6.18 -3.55 5.25
C ALA A 112 5.17 -2.41 5.32
N TYR A 113 5.11 -1.65 4.23
CA TYR A 113 4.13 -0.60 3.96
C TYR A 113 3.29 -0.95 2.75
N MET A 114 2.08 -0.43 2.70
CA MET A 114 1.19 -0.53 1.54
C MET A 114 0.92 0.87 0.99
N ALA A 115 1.17 1.04 -0.30
CA ALA A 115 0.87 2.24 -1.06
C ALA A 115 -0.19 1.93 -2.12
N LEU A 116 -1.19 2.81 -2.25
CA LEU A 116 -2.27 2.68 -3.24
C LEU A 116 -2.15 3.82 -4.24
N VAL A 117 -2.11 3.48 -5.51
CA VAL A 117 -1.83 4.44 -6.58
C VAL A 117 -2.77 4.17 -7.75
N ASP A 118 -3.37 5.20 -8.31
CA ASP A 118 -4.15 5.06 -9.53
C ASP A 118 -3.29 4.65 -10.73
N ALA A 119 -3.91 4.01 -11.72
CA ALA A 119 -3.20 3.40 -12.84
C ALA A 119 -2.46 4.41 -13.72
N GLU A 120 -2.99 5.63 -13.88
CA GLU A 120 -2.36 6.67 -14.72
C GLU A 120 -1.04 7.14 -14.11
N ARG A 121 -1.02 7.37 -12.79
CA ARG A 121 0.20 7.77 -12.08
C ARG A 121 1.27 6.68 -12.10
N ILE A 122 0.89 5.41 -11.98
CA ILE A 122 1.86 4.30 -12.11
C ILE A 122 2.39 4.20 -13.54
N ALA A 123 1.53 4.35 -14.55
CA ALA A 123 1.97 4.31 -15.94
C ALA A 123 2.99 5.41 -16.26
N ALA A 124 2.78 6.62 -15.74
CA ALA A 124 3.75 7.72 -15.86
C ALA A 124 5.10 7.36 -15.22
N ALA A 125 5.10 6.84 -13.99
CA ALA A 125 6.31 6.45 -13.28
C ALA A 125 7.08 5.32 -13.99
N LEU A 126 6.38 4.34 -14.57
CA LEU A 126 6.99 3.25 -15.35
C LEU A 126 7.66 3.75 -16.62
N HIS A 127 7.10 4.75 -17.28
CA HIS A 127 7.68 5.32 -18.51
C HIS A 127 9.04 5.97 -18.26
N GLU A 128 9.26 6.48 -17.05
CA GLU A 128 10.53 7.11 -16.65
C GLU A 128 11.61 6.10 -16.19
N SER A 129 11.27 4.83 -15.97
CA SER A 129 12.09 3.87 -15.20
C SER A 129 12.89 2.86 -16.06
N ALA A 130 13.29 3.13 -17.25
CA ALA A 130 14.25 2.36 -18.07
C ALA A 130 14.23 0.80 -17.93
N GLY A 131 13.09 0.18 -17.57
CA GLY A 131 12.93 -1.28 -17.51
C GLY A 131 13.42 -1.97 -16.21
N GLU A 132 13.86 -1.23 -15.21
CA GLU A 132 14.27 -1.79 -13.91
C GLU A 132 13.06 -2.10 -12.99
N VAL A 133 11.89 -1.58 -13.34
CA VAL A 133 10.63 -1.85 -12.66
C VAL A 133 9.58 -2.37 -13.63
N ALA A 134 8.65 -3.16 -13.12
CA ALA A 134 7.54 -3.72 -13.89
C ALA A 134 6.26 -3.73 -13.04
N LEU A 135 5.14 -3.64 -13.74
CA LEU A 135 3.83 -3.84 -13.14
C LEU A 135 3.40 -5.29 -13.35
N ALA A 136 3.35 -6.05 -12.26
CA ALA A 136 2.99 -7.46 -12.28
C ALA A 136 1.54 -7.68 -11.86
N THR A 137 0.80 -8.51 -12.59
CA THR A 137 -0.53 -8.97 -12.21
C THR A 137 -0.43 -9.93 -11.03
N LEU A 138 -1.23 -9.73 -9.98
CA LEU A 138 -1.30 -10.61 -8.84
C LEU A 138 -2.35 -11.71 -9.03
N VAL A 139 -1.90 -12.96 -9.04
CA VAL A 139 -2.76 -14.13 -9.00
C VAL A 139 -2.88 -14.60 -7.57
N VAL A 140 -4.09 -14.55 -7.03
CA VAL A 140 -4.40 -14.86 -5.63
C VAL A 140 -5.02 -16.25 -5.55
N PRO A 141 -4.29 -17.30 -5.10
CA PRO A 141 -4.77 -18.69 -5.15
C PRO A 141 -5.74 -19.06 -4.02
N TRP A 142 -6.16 -18.08 -3.23
CA TRP A 142 -7.07 -18.27 -2.10
C TRP A 142 -8.26 -17.31 -2.14
N ALA A 143 -9.39 -17.73 -1.57
CA ALA A 143 -10.64 -16.96 -1.54
C ALA A 143 -10.77 -16.12 -0.26
N GLY A 144 -11.55 -15.04 -0.33
CA GLY A 144 -11.87 -14.17 0.79
C GLY A 144 -10.63 -13.56 1.44
N GLU A 145 -10.58 -13.64 2.77
CA GLU A 145 -9.51 -13.09 3.62
C GLU A 145 -8.66 -14.22 4.26
N ARG A 146 -8.61 -15.40 3.67
CA ARG A 146 -7.84 -16.52 4.21
C ARG A 146 -6.36 -16.16 4.35
N GLY A 147 -5.78 -15.51 3.33
CA GLY A 147 -4.36 -15.16 3.29
C GLY A 147 -3.49 -16.31 2.75
N GLY A 148 -2.23 -16.02 2.56
CA GLY A 148 -1.23 -16.90 1.98
C GLY A 148 -0.43 -16.21 0.88
N PRO A 149 0.63 -16.82 0.36
CA PRO A 149 1.43 -16.24 -0.70
C PRO A 149 0.60 -16.04 -1.98
N VAL A 150 1.03 -15.07 -2.79
CA VAL A 150 0.46 -14.78 -4.11
C VAL A 150 1.51 -14.98 -5.20
N ILE A 151 1.08 -15.14 -6.44
CA ILE A 151 1.94 -15.27 -7.61
C ILE A 151 1.90 -13.94 -8.37
N ALA A 152 3.07 -13.39 -8.72
CA ALA A 152 3.20 -12.25 -9.62
C ALA A 152 3.42 -12.73 -11.05
N ARG A 153 2.74 -12.13 -12.04
CA ARG A 153 2.86 -12.50 -13.45
C ARG A 153 3.10 -11.29 -14.35
N ALA A 154 3.91 -11.48 -15.39
CA ALA A 154 4.01 -10.61 -16.54
C ALA A 154 3.47 -11.36 -17.77
N GLY A 155 2.28 -11.00 -18.25
CA GLY A 155 1.56 -11.83 -19.19
C GLY A 155 1.26 -13.22 -18.60
N GLU A 156 1.68 -14.27 -19.31
CA GLU A 156 1.53 -15.68 -18.87
C GLU A 156 2.68 -16.16 -17.99
N ASP A 157 3.80 -15.43 -17.94
CA ASP A 157 5.00 -15.85 -17.22
C ASP A 157 4.92 -15.51 -15.73
N ALA A 158 5.21 -16.49 -14.87
CA ALA A 158 5.36 -16.26 -13.44
C ALA A 158 6.71 -15.60 -13.15
N LEU A 159 6.67 -14.50 -12.40
CA LEU A 159 7.87 -13.78 -12.00
C LEU A 159 8.42 -14.36 -10.69
N PRO A 160 9.70 -14.75 -10.64
CA PRO A 160 10.32 -15.22 -9.39
C PRO A 160 10.41 -14.05 -8.40
N LEU A 161 9.71 -14.16 -7.27
CA LEU A 161 9.73 -13.16 -6.21
C LEU A 161 10.84 -13.46 -5.21
N ALA A 162 11.62 -12.42 -4.90
CA ALA A 162 12.73 -12.51 -3.96
C ALA A 162 12.24 -12.64 -2.51
N PHE A 163 13.05 -13.27 -1.68
CA PHE A 163 12.83 -13.41 -0.24
C PHE A 163 11.43 -13.98 0.09
N ASP A 164 10.78 -13.36 1.08
CA ASP A 164 9.42 -13.67 1.52
C ASP A 164 8.36 -12.73 0.87
N HIS A 165 8.70 -12.05 -0.23
CA HIS A 165 7.84 -11.02 -0.84
C HIS A 165 6.50 -11.57 -1.33
N ALA A 166 6.41 -12.85 -1.73
CA ALA A 166 5.14 -13.48 -2.06
C ALA A 166 4.17 -13.50 -0.85
N GLY A 167 4.71 -13.73 0.34
CA GLY A 167 3.95 -13.68 1.60
C GLY A 167 3.56 -12.25 1.96
N ILE A 168 4.47 -11.28 1.81
CA ILE A 168 4.19 -9.85 2.08
C ILE A 168 3.04 -9.36 1.19
N LEU A 169 3.08 -9.66 -0.11
CA LEU A 169 2.00 -9.36 -1.05
C LEU A 169 0.67 -10.00 -0.64
N GLY A 170 0.72 -11.25 -0.17
CA GLY A 170 -0.48 -11.93 0.32
C GLY A 170 -1.12 -11.25 1.52
N VAL A 171 -0.33 -10.75 2.47
CA VAL A 171 -0.82 -9.96 3.61
C VAL A 171 -1.44 -8.64 3.14
N ALA A 172 -0.86 -7.98 2.14
CA ALA A 172 -1.41 -6.76 1.56
C ALA A 172 -2.77 -6.99 0.90
N VAL A 173 -2.91 -8.05 0.08
CA VAL A 173 -4.19 -8.42 -0.55
C VAL A 173 -5.24 -8.74 0.51
N LYS A 174 -4.89 -9.53 1.53
CA LYS A 174 -5.78 -9.83 2.66
C LYS A 174 -6.24 -8.54 3.36
N ARG A 175 -5.33 -7.62 3.65
CA ARG A 175 -5.63 -6.32 4.27
C ARG A 175 -6.58 -5.49 3.42
N MET A 176 -6.35 -5.43 2.11
CA MET A 176 -7.23 -4.69 1.19
C MET A 176 -8.63 -5.28 1.16
N ARG A 177 -8.76 -6.61 1.02
CA ARG A 177 -10.06 -7.29 1.01
C ARG A 177 -10.86 -7.01 2.29
N GLY A 178 -10.20 -7.11 3.45
CA GLY A 178 -10.83 -6.81 4.74
C GLY A 178 -11.26 -5.35 4.87
N LYS A 179 -10.50 -4.41 4.31
CA LYS A 179 -10.81 -2.97 4.41
C LYS A 179 -11.90 -2.48 3.45
N LEU A 180 -12.14 -3.16 2.31
CA LEU A 180 -13.09 -2.72 1.28
C LEU A 180 -14.51 -2.48 1.78
N GLY A 181 -14.91 -3.14 2.86
CA GLY A 181 -16.26 -3.03 3.42
C GLY A 181 -16.51 -1.76 4.25
N TYR A 182 -15.45 -1.17 4.84
CA TYR A 182 -15.59 -0.11 5.85
C TYR A 182 -14.60 1.05 5.70
N ALA A 183 -13.52 0.88 4.93
CA ALA A 183 -12.51 1.91 4.74
C ALA A 183 -12.47 2.39 3.27
N PRO A 184 -12.08 3.65 3.02
CA PRO A 184 -12.09 4.24 1.69
C PRO A 184 -10.92 3.80 0.81
N VAL A 185 -10.31 2.64 1.07
CA VAL A 185 -9.09 2.18 0.37
C VAL A 185 -9.27 2.03 -1.15
N GLY A 186 -10.46 1.65 -1.62
CA GLY A 186 -10.76 1.54 -3.05
C GLY A 186 -10.70 2.88 -3.80
N TYR A 187 -10.94 3.99 -3.11
CA TYR A 187 -10.93 5.32 -3.74
C TYR A 187 -9.52 5.84 -4.03
N GLU A 188 -8.53 5.38 -3.29
CA GLU A 188 -7.11 5.76 -3.50
C GLU A 188 -6.55 5.18 -4.82
N LEU A 189 -7.24 4.18 -5.39
CA LEU A 189 -6.91 3.55 -6.68
C LEU A 189 -7.61 4.21 -7.86
N LEU A 190 -8.41 5.23 -7.63
CA LEU A 190 -9.22 5.93 -8.63
C LEU A 190 -8.72 7.34 -8.88
N PRO A 191 -8.92 7.87 -10.09
CA PRO A 191 -8.71 9.29 -10.34
C PRO A 191 -9.68 10.13 -9.50
N ARG A 192 -9.40 11.43 -9.39
CA ARG A 192 -10.23 12.36 -8.59
C ARG A 192 -11.73 12.34 -8.95
N HIS A 193 -12.04 12.13 -10.22
CA HIS A 193 -13.41 11.98 -10.74
C HIS A 193 -13.51 10.62 -11.43
N PHE A 194 -14.51 9.84 -11.05
CA PHE A 194 -14.68 8.48 -11.52
C PHE A 194 -16.15 8.11 -11.66
N THR A 195 -16.43 7.06 -12.43
CA THR A 195 -17.77 6.49 -12.55
C THR A 195 -18.00 5.41 -11.50
N LEU A 196 -19.25 5.09 -11.20
CA LEU A 196 -19.59 3.94 -10.34
C LEU A 196 -19.12 2.61 -10.94
N ARG A 197 -18.98 2.54 -12.27
CA ARG A 197 -18.44 1.35 -12.94
C ARG A 197 -16.96 1.18 -12.63
N GLN A 198 -16.16 2.22 -12.75
CA GLN A 198 -14.74 2.18 -12.37
C GLN A 198 -14.56 1.80 -10.90
N LEU A 199 -15.37 2.35 -9.98
CA LEU A 199 -15.34 1.95 -8.59
C LEU A 199 -15.69 0.46 -8.40
N GLN A 200 -16.69 -0.05 -9.14
CA GLN A 200 -17.06 -1.47 -9.11
C GLN A 200 -15.92 -2.34 -9.62
N ASP A 201 -15.28 -1.97 -10.71
CA ASP A 201 -14.14 -2.70 -11.30
C ASP A 201 -12.97 -2.81 -10.32
N ILE A 202 -12.67 -1.74 -9.57
CA ILE A 202 -11.69 -1.77 -8.47
C ILE A 202 -12.06 -2.81 -7.41
N HIS A 203 -13.31 -2.80 -6.96
CA HIS A 203 -13.77 -3.77 -5.96
C HIS A 203 -13.72 -5.21 -6.48
N GLU A 204 -14.15 -5.44 -7.71
CA GLU A 204 -14.13 -6.76 -8.34
C GLU A 204 -12.70 -7.29 -8.50
N ALA A 205 -11.76 -6.45 -8.95
CA ALA A 205 -10.36 -6.80 -9.09
C ALA A 205 -9.71 -7.20 -7.74
N ILE A 206 -9.98 -6.46 -6.67
CA ILE A 206 -9.45 -6.76 -5.33
C ILE A 206 -10.07 -8.03 -4.76
N LEU A 207 -11.39 -8.19 -4.90
CA LEU A 207 -12.12 -9.36 -4.37
C LEU A 207 -11.87 -10.63 -5.20
N GLY A 208 -11.45 -10.48 -6.47
CA GLY A 208 -11.28 -11.59 -7.41
C GLY A 208 -12.63 -12.24 -7.82
N ARG A 209 -13.73 -11.48 -7.79
CA ARG A 209 -15.06 -11.95 -8.17
C ARG A 209 -15.95 -10.81 -8.64
N SER A 210 -16.91 -11.12 -9.50
CA SER A 210 -17.92 -10.17 -9.95
C SER A 210 -18.91 -9.79 -8.84
N LEU A 211 -19.42 -8.57 -8.91
CA LEU A 211 -20.42 -8.02 -7.99
C LEU A 211 -21.71 -7.69 -8.75
N ASN A 212 -22.86 -7.89 -8.11
CA ASN A 212 -24.13 -7.45 -8.67
C ASN A 212 -24.17 -5.92 -8.75
N LYS A 213 -24.36 -5.39 -9.96
CA LYS A 213 -24.30 -3.97 -10.30
C LYS A 213 -25.27 -3.12 -9.46
N ASP A 214 -26.52 -3.56 -9.34
CA ASP A 214 -27.56 -2.76 -8.70
C ASP A 214 -27.37 -2.73 -7.18
N SER A 215 -27.01 -3.87 -6.60
CA SER A 215 -26.69 -3.97 -5.17
C SER A 215 -25.45 -3.16 -4.82
N PHE A 216 -24.40 -3.21 -5.65
CA PHE A 216 -23.19 -2.42 -5.49
C PHE A 216 -23.50 -0.93 -5.55
N ARG A 217 -24.21 -0.48 -6.59
CA ARG A 217 -24.61 0.92 -6.77
C ARG A 217 -25.39 1.45 -5.57
N ARG A 218 -26.41 0.71 -5.12
CA ARG A 218 -27.21 1.09 -3.95
C ARG A 218 -26.38 1.23 -2.70
N ARG A 219 -25.48 0.29 -2.45
CA ARG A 219 -24.58 0.31 -1.28
C ARG A 219 -23.64 1.51 -1.32
N MET A 220 -22.99 1.79 -2.47
CA MET A 220 -22.02 2.88 -2.57
C MET A 220 -22.68 4.26 -2.45
N LEU A 221 -23.83 4.45 -3.07
CA LEU A 221 -24.58 5.70 -2.95
C LEU A 221 -25.18 5.88 -1.55
N GLY A 222 -25.64 4.81 -0.92
CA GLY A 222 -26.19 4.85 0.45
C GLY A 222 -25.13 5.09 1.53
N ALA A 223 -23.86 4.83 1.27
CA ALA A 223 -22.77 5.05 2.23
C ALA A 223 -22.44 6.55 2.47
N GLY A 224 -23.00 7.48 1.69
CA GLY A 224 -22.82 8.93 1.89
C GLY A 224 -21.39 9.45 1.61
N GLN A 225 -20.50 8.60 1.10
CA GLN A 225 -19.10 8.93 0.81
C GLN A 225 -18.88 9.44 -0.62
N LEU A 226 -19.92 9.41 -1.45
CA LEU A 226 -19.87 9.85 -2.84
C LEU A 226 -20.69 11.10 -3.06
N ARG A 227 -20.13 12.05 -3.82
CA ARG A 227 -20.86 13.23 -4.30
C ARG A 227 -20.83 13.24 -5.82
N ALA A 228 -21.99 13.34 -6.45
CA ALA A 228 -22.12 13.60 -7.88
C ALA A 228 -21.46 14.94 -8.22
N THR A 229 -20.73 15.00 -9.34
CA THR A 229 -20.02 16.22 -9.77
C THR A 229 -20.85 17.08 -10.69
N GLY A 230 -21.99 16.59 -11.19
CA GLY A 230 -22.78 17.20 -12.26
C GLY A 230 -22.14 17.05 -13.64
N ARG A 231 -20.98 16.41 -13.73
CA ARG A 231 -20.25 16.13 -14.98
C ARG A 231 -20.49 14.70 -15.43
N ARG A 232 -20.31 14.46 -16.73
CA ARG A 232 -20.37 13.14 -17.33
C ARG A 232 -19.05 12.82 -18.04
N GLU A 233 -18.83 11.56 -18.32
CA GLU A 233 -17.73 11.12 -19.20
C GLU A 233 -17.79 11.88 -20.53
N MET A 234 -16.63 12.10 -21.12
CA MET A 234 -16.49 12.71 -22.45
C MET A 234 -15.78 11.75 -23.38
N ASN A 235 -16.02 11.89 -24.68
CA ASN A 235 -15.34 11.12 -25.74
C ASN A 235 -15.54 9.59 -25.63
N VAL A 236 -16.73 9.16 -25.20
CA VAL A 236 -17.11 7.73 -25.15
C VAL A 236 -18.16 7.42 -26.23
N ALA A 237 -18.08 6.23 -26.82
CA ALA A 237 -19.01 5.79 -27.88
C ALA A 237 -20.36 5.29 -27.35
N TYR A 238 -20.51 5.20 -26.03
CA TYR A 238 -21.72 4.77 -25.33
C TYR A 238 -22.35 5.94 -24.57
N ARG A 239 -23.52 5.72 -23.94
CA ARG A 239 -24.17 6.75 -23.12
C ARG A 239 -23.25 7.19 -21.98
N PRO A 240 -22.81 8.47 -21.93
CA PRO A 240 -21.88 8.95 -20.91
C PRO A 240 -22.40 8.74 -19.49
N ALA A 241 -21.58 8.12 -18.63
CA ALA A 241 -21.91 7.93 -17.23
C ALA A 241 -21.64 9.19 -16.41
N GLU A 242 -22.35 9.32 -15.29
CA GLU A 242 -22.15 10.40 -14.32
C GLU A 242 -20.83 10.21 -13.58
N LEU A 243 -20.09 11.30 -13.35
CA LEU A 243 -18.87 11.32 -12.60
C LEU A 243 -19.11 11.68 -11.14
N TYR A 244 -18.48 10.92 -10.26
CA TYR A 244 -18.51 11.09 -8.82
C TYR A 244 -17.13 11.46 -8.30
N ARG A 245 -17.09 12.02 -7.09
CA ARG A 245 -15.87 12.19 -6.29
C ARG A 245 -16.07 11.63 -4.90
N PHE A 246 -15.01 11.15 -4.30
CA PHE A 246 -14.99 10.76 -2.90
C PHE A 246 -15.02 12.01 -1.99
N VAL A 247 -15.79 11.96 -0.92
CA VAL A 247 -15.82 12.96 0.15
C VAL A 247 -15.56 12.27 1.48
N LYS A 248 -14.52 12.70 2.18
CA LYS A 248 -14.28 12.24 3.54
C LYS A 248 -15.45 12.73 4.39
N THR A 249 -16.24 11.81 4.91
CA THR A 249 -17.26 12.14 5.91
C THR A 249 -16.49 12.41 7.20
N SER A 250 -16.43 13.67 7.66
CA SER A 250 -16.03 13.94 9.04
C SER A 250 -17.05 13.24 9.93
N ALA A 251 -16.61 12.33 10.80
CA ALA A 251 -17.46 11.81 11.85
C ALA A 251 -18.01 13.03 12.61
N ARG A 252 -19.34 13.20 12.59
CA ARG A 252 -20.00 14.16 13.45
C ARG A 252 -19.65 13.75 14.88
N ARG A 253 -18.71 14.45 15.52
CA ARG A 253 -18.69 14.55 16.97
C ARG A 253 -20.02 15.17 17.35
N GLY A 254 -20.83 14.41 18.05
CA GLY A 254 -22.04 14.92 18.68
C GLY A 254 -21.64 15.85 19.80
N ASP A 255 -21.51 17.12 19.52
CA ASP A 255 -21.69 18.16 20.51
C ASP A 255 -23.20 18.26 20.75
N LYS A 256 -23.67 17.50 21.74
CA LYS A 256 -24.87 17.86 22.46
C LYS A 256 -24.44 18.99 23.38
N GLU A 257 -24.70 20.22 22.95
CA GLU A 257 -24.85 21.33 23.84
C GLU A 257 -25.99 21.00 24.80
N ASN A 258 -25.66 20.84 26.06
CA ASN A 258 -26.61 20.92 27.14
C ASN A 258 -26.99 22.40 27.28
N GLU A 259 -28.10 22.80 26.68
CA GLU A 259 -28.92 23.87 27.20
C GLU A 259 -29.76 23.24 28.34
N ASP A 260 -29.40 23.59 29.57
CA ASP A 260 -30.34 23.68 30.70
C ASP A 260 -29.63 24.28 31.92
N GLY A 261 -30.19 25.41 32.41
CA GLY A 261 -29.96 25.98 33.75
C GLY A 261 -29.31 27.35 33.79
#